data_789c8a1327b36422a3681cf4f1baae6f
#
_entry.id   789c8a1327b36422a3681cf4f1baae6f
#
_cell.length_a   1.000
_cell.length_b   1.000
_cell.length_c   1.000
_cell.angle_alpha   90.00
_cell.angle_beta   90.00
_cell.angle_gamma   90.00
#
_symmetry.space_group_name_H-M   'P 1'
#
loop_
_entity.id
_entity.type
_entity.pdbx_description
1 polymer ?
#
loop_
_entity_poly.entity_id
_entity_poly.type
_entity_poly.pdbx_seq_one_letter_code
_entity_poly.pdbx_strand_id
1 'polypeptide(L)'
;MSVALILVIVIGGTLLMAGALIWFLVWSGRSSGRSQDQIMARLHQEAQLRGWRYEERNDAYCAQFRAEDWTMERTPMEQAMHPLPPINDWQAYEAHRIVTGTHRGRPFLAATFNVRSRVRLEAIEFHAVWVQAPGTGPALQISRVAELSSRVNAKIGQRDVQTGDADFDLRYEVSSGNADFARAVLSPVVTAFLKTDPRAHRGFTLIGGKLDFFDQSGDHRDPKFLLPALDLRCDLLDRIPNSVWR
;
A
#
# COMPACT_ATOMS: atom_id res chain seq x y z
N MET A 1 -54.22 -28.33 12.96
CA MET A 1 -52.91 -28.56 13.57
C MET A 1 -52.99 -28.13 15.02
N SER A 2 -52.55 -28.98 15.96
CA SER A 2 -52.58 -28.60 17.38
C SER A 2 -51.50 -27.56 17.68
N VAL A 3 -51.83 -26.61 18.57
CA VAL A 3 -50.88 -25.57 19.02
C VAL A 3 -49.54 -26.16 19.50
N ALA A 4 -49.61 -27.33 20.14
CA ALA A 4 -48.45 -28.08 20.60
C ALA A 4 -47.50 -28.49 19.43
N LEU A 5 -48.03 -28.90 18.29
CA LEU A 5 -47.20 -29.26 17.11
C LEU A 5 -46.48 -28.06 16.55
N ILE A 6 -47.12 -26.89 16.47
CA ILE A 6 -46.52 -25.65 16.00
C ILE A 6 -45.38 -25.23 16.94
N LEU A 7 -45.59 -25.33 18.24
CA LEU A 7 -44.59 -24.98 19.26
C LEU A 7 -43.35 -25.87 19.17
N VAL A 8 -43.52 -27.17 18.98
CA VAL A 8 -42.41 -28.13 18.80
C VAL A 8 -41.60 -27.82 17.52
N ILE A 9 -42.28 -27.50 16.42
CA ILE A 9 -41.62 -27.14 15.16
C ILE A 9 -40.81 -25.83 15.29
N VAL A 10 -41.41 -24.83 15.94
CA VAL A 10 -40.74 -23.52 16.13
C VAL A 10 -39.54 -23.66 17.07
N ILE A 11 -39.71 -24.31 18.23
CA ILE A 11 -38.59 -24.49 19.17
C ILE A 11 -37.50 -25.38 18.57
N GLY A 12 -37.87 -26.50 17.92
CA GLY A 12 -36.90 -27.37 17.24
C GLY A 12 -36.15 -26.67 16.13
N GLY A 13 -36.83 -25.86 15.30
CA GLY A 13 -36.24 -25.08 14.23
C GLY A 13 -35.29 -24.00 14.77
N THR A 14 -35.63 -23.29 15.83
CA THR A 14 -34.76 -22.28 16.45
C THR A 14 -33.50 -22.90 17.08
N LEU A 15 -33.63 -24.05 17.74
CA LEU A 15 -32.47 -24.76 18.30
C LEU A 15 -31.51 -25.28 17.23
N LEU A 16 -32.04 -25.80 16.11
CA LEU A 16 -31.23 -26.24 14.97
C LEU A 16 -30.48 -25.08 14.32
N MET A 17 -31.16 -23.94 14.11
CA MET A 17 -30.50 -22.72 13.57
C MET A 17 -29.42 -22.20 14.50
N ALA A 18 -29.69 -22.15 15.81
CA ALA A 18 -28.69 -21.71 16.79
C ALA A 18 -27.49 -22.66 16.82
N GLY A 19 -27.70 -23.97 16.77
CA GLY A 19 -26.63 -24.97 16.69
C GLY A 19 -25.79 -24.85 15.42
N ALA A 20 -26.42 -24.63 14.27
CA ALA A 20 -25.76 -24.42 12.99
C ALA A 20 -24.93 -23.14 13.00
N LEU A 21 -25.42 -22.06 13.59
CA LEU A 21 -24.74 -20.77 13.70
C LEU A 21 -23.52 -20.87 14.63
N ILE A 22 -23.65 -21.53 15.78
CA ILE A 22 -22.51 -21.78 16.68
C ILE A 22 -21.47 -22.66 16.00
N TRP A 23 -21.89 -23.73 15.32
CA TRP A 23 -20.97 -24.59 14.58
C TRP A 23 -20.22 -23.82 13.47
N PHE A 24 -20.93 -22.97 12.71
CA PHE A 24 -20.35 -22.11 11.69
C PHE A 24 -19.32 -21.12 12.26
N LEU A 25 -19.65 -20.47 13.40
CA LEU A 25 -18.72 -19.54 14.07
C LEU A 25 -17.46 -20.25 14.58
N VAL A 26 -17.63 -21.45 15.18
CA VAL A 26 -16.50 -22.25 15.67
C VAL A 26 -15.65 -22.76 14.49
N TRP A 27 -16.30 -23.20 13.41
CA TRP A 27 -15.60 -23.69 12.22
C TRP A 27 -14.84 -22.57 11.49
N SER A 28 -15.47 -21.40 11.32
CA SER A 28 -14.82 -20.23 10.70
C SER A 28 -13.63 -19.73 11.54
N GLY A 29 -13.78 -19.68 12.87
CA GLY A 29 -12.68 -19.31 13.77
C GLY A 29 -11.49 -20.27 13.69
N ARG A 30 -11.75 -21.58 13.63
CA ARG A 30 -10.68 -22.59 13.48
C ARG A 30 -9.99 -22.55 12.12
N SER A 31 -10.73 -22.27 11.04
CA SER A 31 -10.12 -22.15 9.70
C SER A 31 -9.23 -20.91 9.59
N SER A 32 -9.62 -19.80 10.18
CA SER A 32 -8.81 -18.57 10.21
C SER A 32 -7.53 -18.75 11.04
N GLY A 33 -7.59 -19.42 12.19
CA GLY A 33 -6.41 -19.71 13.01
C GLY A 33 -5.38 -20.56 12.26
N ARG A 34 -5.81 -21.66 11.62
CA ARG A 34 -4.91 -22.53 10.85
C ARG A 34 -4.22 -21.79 9.68
N SER A 35 -4.94 -20.88 9.05
CA SER A 35 -4.36 -20.04 7.97
C SER A 35 -3.27 -19.12 8.51
N GLN A 36 -3.47 -18.51 9.67
CA GLN A 36 -2.47 -17.64 10.31
C GLN A 36 -1.21 -18.41 10.72
N ASP A 37 -1.39 -19.60 11.33
CA ASP A 37 -0.27 -20.46 11.73
C ASP A 37 0.58 -20.88 10.52
N GLN A 38 -0.06 -21.19 9.39
CA GLN A 38 0.62 -21.53 8.14
C GLN A 38 1.37 -20.35 7.54
N ILE A 39 0.80 -19.15 7.60
CA ILE A 39 1.47 -17.91 7.15
C ILE A 39 2.73 -17.69 7.99
N MET A 40 2.59 -17.75 9.31
CA MET A 40 3.72 -17.54 10.22
C MET A 40 4.82 -18.60 10.05
N ALA A 41 4.45 -19.88 9.87
CA ALA A 41 5.42 -20.92 9.60
C ALA A 41 6.22 -20.66 8.31
N ARG A 42 5.56 -20.26 7.22
CA ARG A 42 6.22 -19.88 5.96
C ARG A 42 7.09 -18.65 6.11
N LEU A 43 6.60 -17.62 6.84
CA LEU A 43 7.39 -16.43 7.10
C LEU A 43 8.68 -16.76 7.88
N HIS A 44 8.58 -17.56 8.94
CA HIS A 44 9.76 -17.96 9.71
C HIS A 44 10.77 -18.74 8.87
N GLN A 45 10.30 -19.64 8.00
CA GLN A 45 11.16 -20.38 7.09
C GLN A 45 11.90 -19.43 6.12
N GLU A 46 11.18 -18.53 5.44
CA GLU A 46 11.80 -17.55 4.52
C GLU A 46 12.71 -16.57 5.26
N ALA A 47 12.31 -16.14 6.46
CA ALA A 47 13.10 -15.24 7.27
C ALA A 47 14.46 -15.86 7.64
N GLN A 48 14.48 -17.15 8.04
CA GLN A 48 15.72 -17.87 8.31
C GLN A 48 16.59 -18.01 7.07
N LEU A 49 16.00 -18.35 5.91
CA LEU A 49 16.73 -18.53 4.65
C LEU A 49 17.36 -17.24 4.13
N ARG A 50 16.71 -16.10 4.36
CA ARG A 50 17.08 -14.80 3.77
C ARG A 50 17.69 -13.82 4.78
N GLY A 51 17.78 -14.19 6.05
CA GLY A 51 18.25 -13.32 7.12
C GLY A 51 17.27 -12.17 7.42
N TRP A 52 15.96 -12.39 7.19
CA TRP A 52 14.93 -11.42 7.53
C TRP A 52 14.58 -11.48 9.01
N ARG A 53 14.07 -10.36 9.55
CA ARG A 53 13.59 -10.24 10.93
C ARG A 53 12.09 -9.99 10.93
N TYR A 54 11.38 -10.68 11.82
CA TYR A 54 9.99 -10.43 12.11
C TYR A 54 9.83 -9.89 13.54
N GLU A 55 9.03 -8.84 13.68
CA GLU A 55 8.62 -8.26 14.96
C GLU A 55 7.10 -8.06 14.95
N GLU A 56 6.40 -8.57 15.96
CA GLU A 56 4.94 -8.43 16.03
C GLU A 56 4.53 -6.98 16.21
N ARG A 57 5.24 -6.23 17.07
CA ARG A 57 5.01 -4.81 17.31
C ARG A 57 6.32 -4.10 17.66
N ASN A 58 6.54 -2.96 17.05
CA ASN A 58 7.63 -2.06 17.41
C ASN A 58 7.31 -0.64 16.92
N ASP A 59 6.81 0.19 17.82
CA ASP A 59 6.35 1.54 17.51
C ASP A 59 7.49 2.51 17.14
N ALA A 60 8.76 2.14 17.36
CA ALA A 60 9.90 2.92 16.90
C ALA A 60 9.92 3.10 15.36
N TYR A 61 9.33 2.16 14.61
CA TYR A 61 9.20 2.28 13.15
C TYR A 61 8.23 3.38 12.72
N CYS A 62 7.35 3.87 13.61
CA CYS A 62 6.49 5.03 13.30
C CYS A 62 7.30 6.29 12.97
N ALA A 63 8.53 6.42 13.50
CA ALA A 63 9.43 7.51 13.15
C ALA A 63 9.86 7.51 11.67
N GLN A 64 9.73 6.38 10.97
CA GLN A 64 10.00 6.27 9.54
C GLN A 64 8.82 6.75 8.68
N PHE A 65 7.63 6.85 9.29
CA PHE A 65 6.44 7.44 8.68
C PHE A 65 6.40 8.93 9.02
N ARG A 66 7.32 9.72 8.44
CA ARG A 66 7.42 11.15 8.74
C ARG A 66 6.49 11.94 7.85
N ALA A 67 5.62 12.73 8.47
CA ALA A 67 4.74 13.65 7.73
C ALA A 67 5.54 14.66 6.88
N GLU A 68 6.72 15.06 7.34
CA GLU A 68 7.60 16.02 6.67
C GLU A 68 8.10 15.53 5.32
N ASP A 69 8.34 14.20 5.18
CA ASP A 69 8.78 13.58 3.93
C ASP A 69 7.65 13.57 2.88
N TRP A 70 6.40 13.81 3.29
CA TRP A 70 5.19 13.76 2.48
C TRP A 70 4.63 15.16 2.16
N THR A 71 5.36 16.23 2.46
CA THR A 71 4.94 17.59 2.16
C THR A 71 5.00 17.84 0.65
N MET A 72 3.86 17.62 0.00
CA MET A 72 3.58 18.24 -1.29
C MET A 72 2.86 19.54 -0.99
N GLU A 73 3.45 20.67 -1.36
CA GLU A 73 2.79 21.97 -1.29
C GLU A 73 1.61 21.96 -2.25
N ARG A 74 0.41 21.83 -1.71
CA ARG A 74 -0.82 22.00 -2.49
C ARG A 74 -1.24 23.46 -2.44
N THR A 75 -1.62 23.97 -3.59
CA THR A 75 -2.28 25.28 -3.65
C THR A 75 -3.64 25.21 -2.93
N PRO A 76 -4.17 26.34 -2.40
CA PRO A 76 -5.50 26.37 -1.78
C PRO A 76 -6.61 25.85 -2.71
N MET A 77 -6.45 25.98 -4.02
CA MET A 77 -7.38 25.50 -5.02
C MET A 77 -7.34 23.98 -5.18
N GLU A 78 -6.16 23.37 -5.11
CA GLU A 78 -5.99 21.91 -5.10
C GLU A 78 -6.57 21.29 -3.83
N GLN A 79 -6.45 21.96 -2.68
CA GLN A 79 -7.09 21.53 -1.44
C GLN A 79 -8.63 21.54 -1.53
N ALA A 80 -9.22 22.51 -2.23
CA ALA A 80 -10.65 22.61 -2.40
C ALA A 80 -11.22 21.58 -3.39
N MET A 81 -10.46 21.22 -4.41
CA MET A 81 -10.88 20.27 -5.46
C MET A 81 -10.59 18.81 -5.10
N HIS A 82 -9.61 18.55 -4.24
CA HIS A 82 -9.30 17.23 -3.71
C HIS A 82 -9.49 17.24 -2.19
N PRO A 83 -10.72 16.98 -1.70
CA PRO A 83 -11.02 17.01 -0.27
C PRO A 83 -10.36 15.89 0.54
N LEU A 84 -9.62 14.98 -0.10
CA LEU A 84 -8.77 14.04 0.62
C LEU A 84 -7.66 14.83 1.30
N PRO A 85 -7.44 14.63 2.61
CA PRO A 85 -6.36 15.30 3.31
C PRO A 85 -5.05 15.00 2.61
N PRO A 86 -4.14 15.98 2.51
CA PRO A 86 -2.79 15.69 2.07
C PRO A 86 -2.21 14.58 2.97
N ILE A 87 -1.42 13.69 2.38
CA ILE A 87 -0.82 12.54 3.10
C ILE A 87 0.01 13.03 4.32
N ASN A 88 0.49 14.28 4.28
CA ASN A 88 1.20 14.93 5.39
C ASN A 88 0.39 15.13 6.69
N ASP A 89 -0.94 14.96 6.68
CA ASP A 89 -1.76 15.02 7.89
C ASP A 89 -1.79 13.72 8.67
N TRP A 90 -1.28 12.65 8.10
CA TRP A 90 -1.30 11.34 8.72
C TRP A 90 -0.08 11.13 9.61
N GLN A 91 -0.33 10.70 10.84
CA GLN A 91 0.72 10.36 11.80
C GLN A 91 0.56 8.90 12.22
N ALA A 92 1.60 8.11 12.01
CA ALA A 92 1.65 6.76 12.56
C ALA A 92 1.88 6.82 14.07
N TYR A 93 1.15 6.01 14.81
CA TYR A 93 1.25 5.89 16.26
C TYR A 93 1.51 4.47 16.74
N GLU A 94 1.25 3.48 15.90
CA GLU A 94 1.57 2.07 16.15
C GLU A 94 2.08 1.42 14.87
N ALA A 95 3.04 0.50 15.02
CA ALA A 95 3.55 -0.32 13.94
C ALA A 95 3.51 -1.80 14.34
N HIS A 96 2.89 -2.62 13.49
CA HIS A 96 2.63 -4.03 13.74
C HIS A 96 3.09 -4.89 12.57
N ARG A 97 3.28 -6.21 12.85
CA ARG A 97 3.51 -7.23 11.81
C ARG A 97 4.70 -6.85 10.92
N ILE A 98 5.79 -6.44 11.55
CA ILE A 98 6.92 -5.82 10.89
C ILE A 98 7.86 -6.90 10.36
N VAL A 99 8.16 -6.86 9.08
CA VAL A 99 9.18 -7.69 8.42
C VAL A 99 10.24 -6.77 7.86
N THR A 100 11.49 -6.98 8.27
CA THR A 100 12.63 -6.21 7.77
C THR A 100 13.72 -7.14 7.26
N GLY A 101 14.51 -6.64 6.33
CA GLY A 101 15.64 -7.39 5.79
C GLY A 101 16.22 -6.76 4.54
N THR A 102 16.85 -7.61 3.74
CA THR A 102 17.43 -7.21 2.44
C THR A 102 16.87 -8.12 1.35
N HIS A 103 16.44 -7.52 0.24
CA HIS A 103 15.98 -8.22 -0.95
C HIS A 103 16.72 -7.67 -2.18
N ARG A 104 17.36 -8.53 -2.94
CA ARG A 104 18.20 -8.15 -4.10
C ARG A 104 19.23 -7.04 -3.78
N GLY A 105 19.83 -7.12 -2.58
CA GLY A 105 20.81 -6.14 -2.10
C GLY A 105 20.22 -4.83 -1.57
N ARG A 106 18.90 -4.67 -1.54
CA ARG A 106 18.21 -3.46 -1.06
C ARG A 106 17.54 -3.69 0.28
N PRO A 107 17.76 -2.84 1.29
CA PRO A 107 16.99 -2.90 2.53
C PRO A 107 15.51 -2.69 2.27
N PHE A 108 14.65 -3.38 3.02
CA PHE A 108 13.22 -3.22 2.96
C PHE A 108 12.57 -3.23 4.34
N LEU A 109 11.38 -2.65 4.40
CA LEU A 109 10.45 -2.70 5.53
C LEU A 109 9.05 -3.02 5.00
N ALA A 110 8.43 -4.09 5.51
CA ALA A 110 7.02 -4.34 5.33
C ALA A 110 6.34 -4.29 6.69
N ALA A 111 5.29 -3.49 6.84
CA ALA A 111 4.62 -3.28 8.13
C ALA A 111 3.17 -2.83 7.94
N THR A 112 2.38 -3.02 8.99
CA THR A 112 1.08 -2.39 9.15
C THR A 112 1.22 -1.24 10.13
N PHE A 113 0.88 -0.03 9.71
CA PHE A 113 0.86 1.16 10.55
C PHE A 113 -0.58 1.54 10.88
N ASN A 114 -0.86 1.76 12.16
CA ASN A 114 -2.04 2.49 12.55
C ASN A 114 -1.73 3.98 12.46
N VAL A 115 -2.42 4.65 11.53
CA VAL A 115 -2.21 6.07 11.27
C VAL A 115 -3.47 6.86 11.61
N ARG A 116 -3.30 8.07 12.10
CA ARG A 116 -4.39 8.99 12.44
C ARG A 116 -4.20 10.29 11.68
N SER A 117 -5.28 10.77 11.07
CA SER A 117 -5.32 12.14 10.53
C SER A 117 -5.40 13.15 11.69
N ARG A 118 -4.61 14.21 11.63
CA ARG A 118 -4.68 15.33 12.59
C ARG A 118 -5.97 16.14 12.44
N VAL A 119 -6.56 16.13 11.24
CA VAL A 119 -7.73 16.95 10.91
C VAL A 119 -9.04 16.18 11.07
N ARG A 120 -9.08 14.91 10.69
CA ARG A 120 -10.34 14.15 10.59
C ARG A 120 -10.64 13.22 11.76
N LEU A 121 -9.75 13.07 12.74
CA LEU A 121 -9.86 12.10 13.86
C LEU A 121 -10.10 10.64 13.41
N GLU A 122 -9.94 10.35 12.14
CA GLU A 122 -10.04 9.00 11.60
C GLU A 122 -8.74 8.26 11.83
N ALA A 123 -8.85 7.01 12.25
CA ALA A 123 -7.73 6.08 12.31
C ALA A 123 -7.92 5.03 11.23
N ILE A 124 -6.88 4.77 10.46
CA ILE A 124 -6.87 3.72 9.44
C ILE A 124 -5.64 2.83 9.59
N GLU A 125 -5.77 1.58 9.15
CA GLU A 125 -4.61 0.72 8.93
C GLU A 125 -3.98 1.04 7.58
N PHE A 126 -2.69 1.32 7.57
CA PHE A 126 -1.89 1.54 6.37
C PHE A 126 -0.88 0.40 6.23
N HIS A 127 -1.00 -0.37 5.14
CA HIS A 127 -0.07 -1.45 4.81
C HIS A 127 1.03 -0.90 3.92
N ALA A 128 2.26 -0.95 4.41
CA ALA A 128 3.44 -0.48 3.70
C ALA A 128 4.34 -1.65 3.31
N VAL A 129 4.88 -1.61 2.10
CA VAL A 129 6.02 -2.43 1.69
C VAL A 129 7.04 -1.50 1.05
N TRP A 130 7.99 -1.02 1.81
CA TRP A 130 8.99 -0.07 1.39
C TRP A 130 10.30 -0.74 1.01
N VAL A 131 10.86 -0.38 -0.13
CA VAL A 131 12.22 -0.75 -0.53
C VAL A 131 13.05 0.52 -0.62
N GLN A 132 14.24 0.48 -0.02
CA GLN A 132 15.17 1.60 0.00
C GLN A 132 15.73 1.85 -1.40
N ALA A 133 15.59 3.07 -1.89
CA ALA A 133 16.24 3.56 -3.10
C ALA A 133 17.74 3.80 -2.87
N PRO A 134 18.56 3.87 -3.93
CA PRO A 134 20.00 4.12 -3.80
C PRO A 134 20.35 5.49 -3.22
N GLY A 135 19.41 6.43 -3.25
CA GLY A 135 19.57 7.77 -2.71
C GLY A 135 18.25 8.39 -2.31
N THR A 136 18.30 9.60 -1.77
CA THR A 136 17.14 10.41 -1.41
C THR A 136 16.91 11.47 -2.49
N GLY A 137 15.66 11.82 -2.71
CA GLY A 137 15.26 12.87 -3.65
C GLY A 137 13.98 13.54 -3.20
N PRO A 138 13.52 14.57 -3.93
CA PRO A 138 12.21 15.16 -3.70
C PRO A 138 11.10 14.13 -3.72
N ALA A 139 10.01 14.40 -2.98
CA ALA A 139 8.84 13.53 -2.98
C ALA A 139 8.26 13.43 -4.40
N LEU A 140 7.95 12.20 -4.82
CA LEU A 140 7.35 11.88 -6.10
C LEU A 140 6.21 10.90 -5.89
N GLN A 141 5.05 11.22 -6.41
CA GLN A 141 3.89 10.34 -6.44
C GLN A 141 3.38 10.21 -7.87
N ILE A 142 3.17 8.99 -8.30
CA ILE A 142 2.52 8.67 -9.57
C ILE A 142 1.28 7.86 -9.25
N SER A 143 0.13 8.30 -9.72
CA SER A 143 -1.14 7.59 -9.54
C SER A 143 -1.88 7.43 -10.85
N ARG A 144 -2.56 6.31 -11.01
CA ARG A 144 -3.39 6.10 -12.19
C ARG A 144 -4.67 6.91 -12.07
N VAL A 145 -4.96 7.67 -13.09
CA VAL A 145 -6.19 8.48 -13.16
C VAL A 145 -7.33 7.59 -13.66
N ALA A 146 -8.52 7.70 -13.03
CA ALA A 146 -9.71 7.10 -13.60
C ALA A 146 -10.07 7.83 -14.90
N GLU A 147 -10.45 7.10 -15.97
CA GLU A 147 -10.65 7.63 -17.33
C GLU A 147 -11.56 8.86 -17.41
N LEU A 148 -12.51 9.01 -16.49
CA LEU A 148 -13.43 10.15 -16.40
C LEU A 148 -12.76 11.43 -15.84
N SER A 149 -11.80 11.28 -14.93
CA SER A 149 -11.11 12.43 -14.30
C SER A 149 -10.00 12.99 -15.17
N SER A 150 -9.32 12.16 -15.98
CA SER A 150 -8.24 12.61 -16.85
C SER A 150 -8.67 13.67 -17.88
N ARG A 151 -9.91 13.56 -18.42
CA ARG A 151 -10.46 14.52 -19.39
C ARG A 151 -10.83 15.86 -18.77
N VAL A 152 -11.17 15.87 -17.49
CA VAL A 152 -11.52 17.10 -16.75
C VAL A 152 -10.26 17.80 -16.29
N ASN A 153 -9.28 17.07 -15.76
CA ASN A 153 -8.02 17.62 -15.26
C ASN A 153 -7.14 18.20 -16.38
N ALA A 154 -7.10 17.57 -17.56
CA ALA A 154 -6.42 18.12 -18.74
C ALA A 154 -6.95 19.49 -19.17
N LYS A 155 -8.24 19.81 -18.88
CA LYS A 155 -8.86 21.11 -19.20
C LYS A 155 -8.63 22.19 -18.13
N ILE A 156 -8.28 21.82 -16.89
CA ILE A 156 -8.21 22.77 -15.76
C ILE A 156 -6.77 23.25 -15.50
N GLY A 157 -5.79 22.76 -16.26
CA GLY A 157 -4.41 23.28 -16.20
C GLY A 157 -3.71 23.04 -14.85
N GLN A 158 -4.08 21.98 -14.14
CA GLN A 158 -3.40 21.60 -12.91
C GLN A 158 -1.96 21.13 -13.22
N ARG A 159 -1.03 21.52 -12.35
CA ARG A 159 0.41 21.38 -12.50
C ARG A 159 0.90 19.93 -12.34
N ASP A 160 0.38 19.01 -13.11
CA ASP A 160 0.99 17.71 -13.25
C ASP A 160 2.30 17.84 -14.04
N VAL A 161 3.32 17.20 -13.55
CA VAL A 161 4.56 17.13 -14.31
C VAL A 161 4.31 16.30 -15.56
N GLN A 162 4.37 16.96 -16.72
CA GLN A 162 4.28 16.25 -17.98
C GLN A 162 5.63 15.58 -18.29
N THR A 163 5.59 14.29 -18.62
CA THR A 163 6.77 13.51 -18.96
C THR A 163 7.19 13.67 -20.42
N GLY A 164 6.26 14.11 -21.28
CA GLY A 164 6.40 14.15 -22.73
C GLY A 164 5.97 12.86 -23.44
N ASP A 165 5.59 11.83 -22.70
CA ASP A 165 4.90 10.62 -23.21
C ASP A 165 3.40 10.84 -23.09
N ALA A 166 2.76 11.25 -24.18
CA ALA A 166 1.34 11.62 -24.18
C ALA A 166 0.42 10.48 -23.73
N ASP A 167 0.75 9.23 -24.02
CA ASP A 167 -0.04 8.07 -23.60
C ASP A 167 0.13 7.82 -22.08
N PHE A 168 1.32 8.06 -21.54
CA PHE A 168 1.57 8.00 -20.09
C PHE A 168 0.85 9.14 -19.38
N ASP A 169 1.00 10.37 -19.84
CA ASP A 169 0.41 11.58 -19.25
C ASP A 169 -1.15 11.57 -19.26
N LEU A 170 -1.75 10.78 -20.17
CA LEU A 170 -3.21 10.55 -20.18
C LEU A 170 -3.67 9.52 -19.12
N ARG A 171 -2.80 8.61 -18.72
CA ARG A 171 -3.13 7.51 -17.81
C ARG A 171 -2.69 7.74 -16.37
N TYR A 172 -1.70 8.57 -16.18
CA TYR A 172 -1.07 8.79 -14.88
C TYR A 172 -0.96 10.28 -14.55
N GLU A 173 -1.26 10.58 -13.31
CA GLU A 173 -1.02 11.87 -12.68
C GLU A 173 0.32 11.81 -11.95
N VAL A 174 1.18 12.81 -12.20
CA VAL A 174 2.52 12.91 -11.61
C VAL A 174 2.57 14.14 -10.71
N SER A 175 2.72 13.90 -9.42
CA SER A 175 2.85 14.96 -8.41
C SER A 175 4.25 14.95 -7.82
N SER A 176 4.96 16.07 -7.90
CA SER A 176 6.31 16.23 -7.32
C SER A 176 6.60 17.69 -7.05
N GLY A 177 7.33 17.96 -5.96
CA GLY A 177 7.89 19.29 -5.69
C GLY A 177 9.03 19.70 -6.65
N ASN A 178 9.53 18.78 -7.50
CA ASN A 178 10.60 19.04 -8.46
C ASN A 178 10.32 18.31 -9.79
N ALA A 179 9.95 19.09 -10.80
CA ALA A 179 9.58 18.55 -12.11
C ALA A 179 10.76 17.90 -12.85
N ASP A 180 11.98 18.39 -12.66
CA ASP A 180 13.16 17.84 -13.34
C ASP A 180 13.56 16.50 -12.73
N PHE A 181 13.46 16.37 -11.40
CA PHE A 181 13.62 15.09 -10.71
C PHE A 181 12.56 14.08 -11.18
N ALA A 182 11.30 14.49 -11.24
CA ALA A 182 10.22 13.63 -11.71
C ALA A 182 10.47 13.13 -13.14
N ARG A 183 10.87 14.00 -14.07
CA ARG A 183 11.22 13.61 -15.45
C ARG A 183 12.45 12.70 -15.52
N ALA A 184 13.44 12.93 -14.67
CA ALA A 184 14.63 12.09 -14.61
C ALA A 184 14.29 10.66 -14.12
N VAL A 185 13.41 10.53 -13.11
CA VAL A 185 12.88 9.24 -12.64
C VAL A 185 12.04 8.59 -13.73
N LEU A 186 11.11 9.33 -14.33
CA LEU A 186 10.15 8.85 -15.34
C LEU A 186 10.76 8.80 -16.75
N SER A 187 11.97 8.25 -16.84
CA SER A 187 12.61 7.97 -18.13
C SER A 187 11.70 7.10 -19.03
N PRO A 188 11.93 7.08 -20.35
CA PRO A 188 11.13 6.23 -21.27
C PRO A 188 11.06 4.76 -20.88
N VAL A 189 12.10 4.23 -20.23
CA VAL A 189 12.14 2.84 -19.75
C VAL A 189 11.18 2.65 -18.57
N VAL A 190 11.11 3.63 -17.65
CA VAL A 190 10.21 3.59 -16.50
C VAL A 190 8.76 3.78 -16.93
N THR A 191 8.46 4.75 -17.80
CA THR A 191 7.10 4.96 -18.31
C THR A 191 6.58 3.76 -19.09
N ALA A 192 7.43 3.12 -19.92
CA ALA A 192 7.09 1.89 -20.61
C ALA A 192 6.78 0.75 -19.64
N PHE A 193 7.58 0.58 -18.58
CA PHE A 193 7.34 -0.42 -17.55
C PHE A 193 5.99 -0.19 -16.85
N LEU A 194 5.69 1.03 -16.41
CA LEU A 194 4.43 1.35 -15.75
C LEU A 194 3.20 1.12 -16.64
N LYS A 195 3.34 1.32 -17.95
CA LYS A 195 2.26 1.10 -18.91
C LYS A 195 2.01 -0.37 -19.22
N THR A 196 3.03 -1.21 -19.14
CA THR A 196 2.99 -2.60 -19.64
C THR A 196 2.96 -3.67 -18.56
N ASP A 197 3.56 -3.42 -17.38
CA ASP A 197 3.57 -4.41 -16.30
C ASP A 197 2.24 -4.33 -15.50
N PRO A 198 1.44 -5.41 -15.50
CA PRO A 198 0.14 -5.41 -14.81
C PRO A 198 0.25 -5.23 -13.29
N ARG A 199 1.41 -5.51 -12.69
CA ARG A 199 1.65 -5.31 -11.26
C ARG A 199 1.82 -3.82 -10.91
N ALA A 200 2.34 -3.01 -11.86
CA ALA A 200 2.69 -1.61 -11.67
C ALA A 200 1.57 -0.62 -12.03
N HIS A 201 0.44 -1.10 -12.51
CA HIS A 201 -0.61 -0.29 -13.15
C HIS A 201 -1.26 0.79 -12.26
N ARG A 202 -1.13 0.73 -10.94
CA ARG A 202 -1.73 1.71 -10.01
C ARG A 202 -0.85 2.89 -9.71
N GLY A 203 0.45 2.79 -9.99
CA GLY A 203 1.44 3.79 -9.67
C GLY A 203 2.18 3.53 -8.35
N PHE A 204 3.02 4.47 -7.97
CA PHE A 204 3.92 4.35 -6.83
C PHE A 204 4.20 5.70 -6.16
N THR A 205 4.80 5.64 -4.98
CA THR A 205 5.42 6.78 -4.30
C THR A 205 6.91 6.54 -4.11
N LEU A 206 7.69 7.62 -4.23
CA LEU A 206 9.11 7.65 -3.87
C LEU A 206 9.32 8.85 -2.95
N ILE A 207 9.43 8.58 -1.66
CA ILE A 207 9.41 9.59 -0.61
C ILE A 207 10.43 9.24 0.46
N GLY A 208 11.31 10.18 0.81
CA GLY A 208 12.37 9.96 1.80
C GLY A 208 13.30 8.81 1.43
N GLY A 209 13.53 8.57 0.13
CA GLY A 209 14.32 7.44 -0.37
C GLY A 209 13.64 6.07 -0.24
N LYS A 210 12.34 6.03 0.01
CA LYS A 210 11.55 4.79 0.11
C LYS A 210 10.59 4.70 -1.08
N LEU A 211 10.63 3.57 -1.77
CA LEU A 211 9.72 3.25 -2.85
C LEU A 211 8.58 2.38 -2.31
N ASP A 212 7.34 2.79 -2.56
CA ASP A 212 6.14 2.02 -2.32
C ASP A 212 5.21 2.03 -3.54
N PHE A 213 4.44 0.96 -3.74
CA PHE A 213 3.42 0.88 -4.78
C PHE A 213 2.02 0.92 -4.18
N PHE A 214 1.05 1.46 -4.92
CA PHE A 214 -0.37 1.38 -4.56
C PHE A 214 -0.95 0.00 -4.89
N ASP A 215 -0.17 -1.06 -4.65
CA ASP A 215 -0.60 -2.42 -4.82
C ASP A 215 -1.51 -2.84 -3.65
N GLN A 216 -2.59 -3.56 -3.95
CA GLN A 216 -3.35 -4.27 -2.93
C GLN A 216 -2.62 -5.60 -2.70
N SER A 217 -1.46 -5.54 -2.07
CA SER A 217 -0.81 -6.75 -1.60
C SER A 217 -1.69 -7.37 -0.51
N GLY A 218 -1.80 -8.70 -0.52
CA GLY A 218 -2.40 -9.43 0.58
C GLY A 218 -1.59 -9.26 1.87
N ASP A 219 -1.79 -10.14 2.83
CA ASP A 219 -1.03 -10.11 4.07
C ASP A 219 0.49 -10.21 3.78
N HIS A 220 1.23 -9.11 4.01
CA HIS A 220 2.66 -9.04 3.76
C HIS A 220 3.50 -9.99 4.64
N ARG A 221 2.89 -10.64 5.65
CA ARG A 221 3.53 -11.75 6.38
C ARG A 221 3.58 -13.03 5.55
N ASP A 222 2.71 -13.18 4.55
CA ASP A 222 2.79 -14.33 3.66
C ASP A 222 3.85 -14.07 2.56
N PRO A 223 4.95 -14.84 2.51
CA PRO A 223 5.98 -14.72 1.47
C PRO A 223 5.41 -14.80 0.05
N LYS A 224 4.28 -15.46 -0.13
CA LYS A 224 3.56 -15.54 -1.42
C LYS A 224 3.17 -14.15 -1.95
N PHE A 225 2.88 -13.20 -1.07
CA PHE A 225 2.53 -11.82 -1.44
C PHE A 225 3.74 -10.88 -1.28
N LEU A 226 4.54 -11.07 -0.22
CA LEU A 226 5.67 -10.20 0.06
C LEU A 226 6.75 -10.28 -1.02
N LEU A 227 7.13 -11.48 -1.46
CA LEU A 227 8.20 -11.64 -2.45
C LEU A 227 7.87 -10.95 -3.79
N PRO A 228 6.71 -11.17 -4.43
CA PRO A 228 6.35 -10.45 -5.64
C PRO A 228 6.26 -8.93 -5.45
N ALA A 229 5.83 -8.45 -4.26
CA ALA A 229 5.78 -7.04 -3.95
C ALA A 229 7.18 -6.42 -3.86
N LEU A 230 8.14 -7.11 -3.24
CA LEU A 230 9.55 -6.70 -3.18
C LEU A 230 10.20 -6.73 -4.56
N ASP A 231 9.92 -7.78 -5.37
CA ASP A 231 10.44 -7.90 -6.74
C ASP A 231 9.97 -6.74 -7.60
N LEU A 232 8.68 -6.37 -7.54
CA LEU A 232 8.13 -5.24 -8.29
C LEU A 232 8.88 -3.93 -7.98
N ARG A 233 9.14 -3.68 -6.69
CA ARG A 233 9.85 -2.47 -6.24
C ARG A 233 11.30 -2.47 -6.72
N CYS A 234 11.98 -3.59 -6.61
CA CYS A 234 13.34 -3.74 -7.13
C CYS A 234 13.38 -3.59 -8.66
N ASP A 235 12.42 -4.19 -9.37
CA ASP A 235 12.31 -4.09 -10.83
C ASP A 235 12.16 -2.65 -11.31
N LEU A 236 11.41 -1.82 -10.59
CA LEU A 236 11.30 -0.39 -10.89
C LEU A 236 12.61 0.34 -10.58
N LEU A 237 13.18 0.14 -9.38
CA LEU A 237 14.43 0.80 -8.97
C LEU A 237 15.59 0.48 -9.90
N ASP A 238 15.65 -0.73 -10.46
CA ASP A 238 16.68 -1.13 -11.42
C ASP A 238 16.54 -0.42 -12.77
N ARG A 239 15.38 0.15 -13.07
CA ARG A 239 15.08 0.90 -14.30
C ARG A 239 15.32 2.42 -14.16
N ILE A 240 15.33 2.92 -12.93
CA ILE A 240 15.61 4.34 -12.69
C ILE A 240 17.11 4.58 -12.91
N PRO A 241 17.49 5.57 -13.75
CA PRO A 241 18.90 5.85 -14.03
C PRO A 241 19.69 6.20 -12.76
N ASN A 242 20.89 5.66 -12.62
CA ASN A 242 21.75 5.93 -11.45
C ASN A 242 22.10 7.42 -11.29
N SER A 243 22.05 8.21 -12.37
CA SER A 243 22.28 9.66 -12.34
C SER A 243 21.24 10.43 -11.53
N VAL A 244 20.07 9.85 -11.32
CA VAL A 244 18.99 10.47 -10.53
C VAL A 244 19.34 10.57 -9.03
N TRP A 245 20.23 9.69 -8.56
CA TRP A 245 20.58 9.55 -7.16
C TRP A 245 21.85 10.31 -6.72
N ARG A 246 22.38 11.14 -7.62
CA ARG A 246 23.64 11.88 -7.40
C ARG A 246 23.41 13.32 -6.98
#